data_c00b4fb399ac1933332801fe6ecb5c12
#
_entry.id   c00b4fb399ac1933332801fe6ecb5c12
#
_cell.length_a   1.000
_cell.length_b   1.000
_cell.length_c   1.000
_cell.angle_alpha   90.00
_cell.angle_beta   90.00
_cell.angle_gamma   90.00
#
_symmetry.space_group_name_H-M   'P 1'
#
loop_
_entity.id
_entity.type
_entity.pdbx_description
1 polymer ?
#
loop_
_entity_poly.entity_id
_entity_poly.type
_entity_poly.pdbx_seq_one_letter_code
_entity_poly.pdbx_strand_id
1 'polypeptide(L)'
;GSSDYGIVPIENSTEGSVNTTLDCLSEFNLKICGEIEMEIHHNLLGHNKPLPKEGFEIHAHEQTLGQCKQWLESYCPGVKLVSVSSNAQAASNVTEDNSIIAIAGELAATKYGLEILNRNIEDYSSNTTRFITIGKIDAGQTNADKTSIMATTKNEEGALYSLLEPFNALDIN
;
A
#
# COMPACT_ATOMS: atom_id res chain seq x y z
N GLY A 1 -13.15 -15.90 -10.57
CA GLY A 1 -12.19 -16.19 -11.60
C GLY A 1 -11.09 -17.09 -11.03
N SER A 2 -10.42 -17.88 -11.87
CA SER A 2 -9.22 -18.62 -11.49
C SER A 2 -8.00 -17.83 -11.95
N SER A 3 -7.01 -17.69 -11.09
CA SER A 3 -5.74 -17.05 -11.38
C SER A 3 -4.62 -17.98 -10.94
N ASP A 4 -3.52 -18.03 -11.68
CA ASP A 4 -2.35 -18.85 -11.34
C ASP A 4 -1.49 -18.17 -10.28
N TYR A 5 -1.51 -16.85 -10.25
CA TYR A 5 -0.74 -16.01 -9.32
C TYR A 5 -1.61 -14.91 -8.73
N GLY A 6 -1.24 -14.48 -7.53
CA GLY A 6 -1.78 -13.31 -6.86
C GLY A 6 -0.66 -12.37 -6.39
N ILE A 7 -0.96 -11.09 -6.26
CA ILE A 7 -0.07 -10.11 -5.63
C ILE A 7 -0.79 -9.57 -4.42
N VAL A 8 -0.16 -9.63 -3.26
CA VAL A 8 -0.73 -9.18 -1.98
C VAL A 8 0.29 -8.33 -1.21
N PRO A 9 -0.14 -7.28 -0.50
CA PRO A 9 0.74 -6.51 0.37
C PRO A 9 1.08 -7.33 1.62
N ILE A 10 2.33 -7.27 2.09
CA ILE A 10 2.78 -7.94 3.30
C ILE A 10 3.26 -6.97 4.38
N GLU A 11 3.76 -5.83 3.96
CA GLU A 11 4.33 -4.82 4.86
C GLU A 11 4.22 -3.42 4.23
N ASN A 12 3.94 -2.43 5.06
CA ASN A 12 4.01 -1.02 4.69
C ASN A 12 4.93 -0.30 5.70
N SER A 13 5.83 0.54 5.21
CA SER A 13 6.82 1.22 6.06
C SER A 13 6.20 2.16 7.10
N THR A 14 4.98 2.64 6.88
CA THR A 14 4.26 3.54 7.79
C THR A 14 3.37 2.77 8.77
N GLU A 15 2.78 1.66 8.34
CA GLU A 15 1.74 0.93 9.08
C GLU A 15 2.19 -0.40 9.64
N GLY A 16 3.34 -0.87 9.17
CA GLY A 16 3.87 -2.16 9.57
C GLY A 16 3.29 -3.34 8.79
N SER A 17 3.24 -4.49 9.43
CA SER A 17 2.84 -5.75 8.81
C SER A 17 1.35 -5.81 8.49
N VAL A 18 1.01 -6.39 7.34
CA VAL A 18 -0.38 -6.66 6.93
C VAL A 18 -0.83 -8.01 7.51
N ASN A 19 -1.33 -7.97 8.75
CA ASN A 19 -1.68 -9.17 9.51
C ASN A 19 -2.64 -10.11 8.75
N THR A 20 -3.65 -9.56 8.05
CA THR A 20 -4.58 -10.37 7.25
C THR A 20 -3.84 -11.22 6.20
N THR A 21 -2.81 -10.67 5.54
CA THR A 21 -2.00 -11.45 4.59
C THR A 21 -1.19 -12.53 5.29
N LEU A 22 -0.59 -12.21 6.44
CA LEU A 22 0.17 -13.19 7.23
C LEU A 22 -0.71 -14.34 7.72
N ASP A 23 -1.92 -14.03 8.21
CA ASP A 23 -2.89 -15.04 8.66
C ASP A 23 -3.29 -15.95 7.49
N CYS A 24 -3.63 -15.38 6.33
CA CYS A 24 -3.96 -16.15 5.13
C CYS A 24 -2.81 -17.04 4.66
N LEU A 25 -1.55 -16.59 4.73
CA LEU A 25 -0.39 -17.41 4.39
C LEU A 25 -0.25 -18.62 5.32
N SER A 26 -0.73 -18.54 6.56
CA SER A 26 -0.75 -19.66 7.50
C SER A 26 -1.84 -20.69 7.18
N GLU A 27 -2.94 -20.26 6.58
CA GLU A 27 -4.13 -21.09 6.33
C GLU A 27 -4.09 -21.76 4.95
N PHE A 28 -3.53 -21.08 3.95
CA PHE A 28 -3.54 -21.55 2.57
C PHE A 28 -2.18 -22.09 2.16
N ASN A 29 -2.17 -23.25 1.49
CA ASN A 29 -0.94 -23.84 0.94
C ASN A 29 -0.53 -23.14 -0.36
N LEU A 30 -0.06 -21.89 -0.22
CA LEU A 30 0.48 -21.08 -1.30
C LEU A 30 1.96 -20.84 -1.06
N LYS A 31 2.70 -20.65 -2.16
CA LYS A 31 4.13 -20.36 -2.17
C LYS A 31 4.37 -18.90 -2.47
N ILE A 32 5.37 -18.32 -1.84
CA ILE A 32 5.87 -17.00 -2.22
C ILE A 32 6.82 -17.20 -3.40
N CYS A 33 6.47 -16.62 -4.55
CA CYS A 33 7.19 -16.79 -5.81
C CYS A 33 8.01 -15.56 -6.20
N GLY A 34 7.81 -14.43 -5.54
CA GLY A 34 8.50 -13.18 -5.82
C GLY A 34 8.12 -12.08 -4.85
N GLU A 35 8.83 -10.97 -4.94
CA GLU A 35 8.69 -9.80 -4.09
C GLU A 35 8.83 -8.53 -4.94
N ILE A 36 8.06 -7.50 -4.62
CA ILE A 36 8.12 -6.18 -5.24
C ILE A 36 8.02 -5.13 -4.14
N GLU A 37 8.96 -4.22 -4.08
CA GLU A 37 8.85 -3.01 -3.26
C GLU A 37 8.38 -1.84 -4.14
N MET A 38 7.40 -1.09 -3.66
CA MET A 38 6.78 0.00 -4.40
C MET A 38 6.69 1.23 -3.51
N GLU A 39 7.24 2.35 -3.97
CA GLU A 39 7.02 3.65 -3.36
C GLU A 39 5.57 4.09 -3.62
N ILE A 40 4.90 4.52 -2.56
CA ILE A 40 3.50 4.93 -2.61
C ILE A 40 3.43 6.44 -2.57
N HIS A 41 3.01 7.01 -3.68
CA HIS A 41 2.79 8.45 -3.82
C HIS A 41 1.31 8.77 -3.93
N HIS A 42 0.92 9.84 -3.28
CA HIS A 42 -0.43 10.37 -3.31
C HIS A 42 -0.48 11.66 -4.13
N ASN A 43 -1.33 11.68 -5.14
CA ASN A 43 -1.51 12.84 -6.00
C ASN A 43 -2.93 13.36 -5.90
N LEU A 44 -3.09 14.67 -6.02
CA LEU A 44 -4.41 15.29 -6.14
C LEU A 44 -4.85 15.20 -7.61
N LEU A 45 -5.98 14.58 -7.87
CA LEU A 45 -6.50 14.28 -9.20
C LEU A 45 -7.83 14.98 -9.45
N GLY A 46 -7.99 15.56 -10.63
CA GLY A 46 -9.22 16.23 -11.06
C GLY A 46 -9.31 16.37 -12.56
N HIS A 47 -10.36 17.03 -13.07
CA HIS A 47 -10.53 17.22 -14.50
C HIS A 47 -9.74 18.39 -15.08
N ASN A 48 -9.56 19.48 -14.32
CA ASN A 48 -9.01 20.70 -14.84
C ASN A 48 -7.99 21.34 -13.89
N LYS A 49 -6.87 21.80 -14.47
CA LYS A 49 -5.94 22.71 -13.80
C LYS A 49 -6.34 24.16 -14.04
N PRO A 50 -6.09 25.07 -13.11
CA PRO A 50 -5.56 24.82 -11.76
C PRO A 50 -6.64 24.27 -10.81
N LEU A 51 -6.20 23.84 -9.60
CA LEU A 51 -7.09 23.47 -8.51
C LEU A 51 -8.13 24.57 -8.26
N PRO A 52 -9.45 24.27 -8.21
CA PRO A 52 -10.47 25.25 -7.88
C PRO A 52 -10.20 25.93 -6.53
N LYS A 53 -10.60 27.20 -6.39
CA LYS A 53 -10.43 27.90 -5.11
C LYS A 53 -11.50 27.53 -4.08
N GLU A 54 -12.69 27.15 -4.55
CA GLU A 54 -13.86 26.82 -3.73
C GLU A 54 -14.84 25.93 -4.50
N GLY A 55 -15.83 25.40 -3.83
CA GLY A 55 -16.92 24.63 -4.46
C GLY A 55 -16.52 23.19 -4.83
N PHE A 56 -15.55 22.59 -4.14
CA PHE A 56 -15.15 21.21 -4.37
C PHE A 56 -15.02 20.44 -3.04
N GLU A 57 -15.06 19.12 -3.15
CA GLU A 57 -14.81 18.18 -2.07
C GLU A 57 -13.60 17.30 -2.41
N ILE A 58 -12.87 16.85 -1.39
CA ILE A 58 -11.75 15.93 -1.58
C ILE A 58 -12.15 14.54 -1.08
N HIS A 59 -12.11 13.56 -1.98
CA HIS A 59 -12.41 12.16 -1.70
C HIS A 59 -11.12 11.34 -1.68
N ALA A 60 -10.96 10.47 -0.68
CA ALA A 60 -9.90 9.46 -0.61
C ALA A 60 -10.25 8.38 0.41
N HIS A 61 -9.46 7.32 0.46
CA HIS A 61 -9.50 6.38 1.57
C HIS A 61 -9.08 7.10 2.87
N GLU A 62 -9.69 6.74 4.00
CA GLU A 62 -9.45 7.40 5.29
C GLU A 62 -7.97 7.50 5.64
N GLN A 63 -7.25 6.42 5.44
CA GLN A 63 -5.82 6.31 5.64
C GLN A 63 -5.01 7.32 4.79
N THR A 64 -5.37 7.50 3.53
CA THR A 64 -4.75 8.46 2.63
C THR A 64 -5.02 9.90 3.05
N LEU A 65 -6.23 10.20 3.54
CA LEU A 65 -6.54 11.50 4.14
C LEU A 65 -5.64 11.79 5.34
N GLY A 66 -5.39 10.76 6.18
CA GLY A 66 -4.46 10.87 7.30
C GLY A 66 -3.02 11.11 6.87
N GLN A 67 -2.54 10.44 5.81
CA GLN A 67 -1.18 10.58 5.29
C GLN A 67 -0.91 11.90 4.56
N CYS A 68 -1.95 12.63 4.16
CA CYS A 68 -1.88 13.93 3.48
C CYS A 68 -2.39 15.09 4.35
N LYS A 69 -2.58 14.88 5.64
CA LYS A 69 -3.27 15.82 6.54
C LYS A 69 -2.64 17.20 6.59
N GLN A 70 -1.33 17.29 6.81
CA GLN A 70 -0.62 18.57 6.95
C GLN A 70 -0.64 19.34 5.62
N TRP A 71 -0.47 18.63 4.51
CA TRP A 71 -0.57 19.24 3.19
C TRP A 71 -1.98 19.80 2.95
N LEU A 72 -3.03 19.02 3.24
CA LEU A 72 -4.42 19.45 3.07
C LEU A 72 -4.77 20.66 3.94
N GLU A 73 -4.35 20.68 5.20
CA GLU A 73 -4.54 21.83 6.10
C GLU A 73 -3.86 23.09 5.58
N SER A 74 -2.71 22.96 4.92
CA SER A 74 -1.92 24.09 4.42
C SER A 74 -2.43 24.64 3.09
N TYR A 75 -2.83 23.76 2.16
CA TYR A 75 -3.17 24.16 0.78
C TYR A 75 -4.66 24.16 0.46
N CYS A 76 -5.46 23.42 1.23
CA CYS A 76 -6.91 23.32 1.06
C CYS A 76 -7.66 23.51 2.39
N PRO A 77 -7.39 24.59 3.15
CA PRO A 77 -8.00 24.78 4.47
C PRO A 77 -9.53 24.88 4.38
N GLY A 78 -10.22 24.10 5.23
CA GLY A 78 -11.68 24.14 5.31
C GLY A 78 -12.42 23.38 4.19
N VAL A 79 -11.71 22.73 3.27
CA VAL A 79 -12.33 21.88 2.26
C VAL A 79 -12.96 20.65 2.93
N LYS A 80 -14.14 20.25 2.44
CA LYS A 80 -14.81 19.04 2.90
C LYS A 80 -14.05 17.80 2.45
N LEU A 81 -13.61 16.98 3.41
CA LEU A 81 -12.95 15.70 3.19
C LEU A 81 -13.98 14.57 3.31
N VAL A 82 -14.03 13.68 2.34
CA VAL A 82 -14.96 12.56 2.28
C VAL A 82 -14.19 11.25 2.21
N SER A 83 -14.36 10.42 3.23
CA SER A 83 -13.77 9.07 3.25
C SER A 83 -14.60 8.13 2.37
N VAL A 84 -13.91 7.40 1.50
CA VAL A 84 -14.49 6.38 0.61
C VAL A 84 -13.76 5.04 0.75
N SER A 85 -14.31 3.98 0.18
CA SER A 85 -13.81 2.61 0.36
C SER A 85 -12.40 2.36 -0.20
N SER A 86 -11.97 3.17 -1.18
CA SER A 86 -10.63 3.08 -1.77
C SER A 86 -10.26 4.35 -2.55
N ASN A 87 -8.98 4.59 -2.78
CA ASN A 87 -8.51 5.68 -3.65
C ASN A 87 -8.95 5.48 -5.11
N ALA A 88 -9.13 4.24 -5.57
CA ALA A 88 -9.70 3.96 -6.88
C ALA A 88 -11.18 4.38 -6.98
N GLN A 89 -11.96 4.17 -5.91
CA GLN A 89 -13.33 4.67 -5.82
C GLN A 89 -13.35 6.21 -5.82
N ALA A 90 -12.44 6.85 -5.09
CA ALA A 90 -12.31 8.30 -5.11
C ALA A 90 -12.09 8.84 -6.53
N ALA A 91 -11.13 8.25 -7.28
CA ALA A 91 -10.86 8.63 -8.65
C ALA A 91 -12.05 8.36 -9.60
N SER A 92 -12.81 7.28 -9.38
CA SER A 92 -14.04 7.01 -10.14
C SER A 92 -15.11 8.08 -9.89
N ASN A 93 -15.28 8.53 -8.64
CA ASN A 93 -16.26 9.56 -8.29
C ASN A 93 -16.00 10.88 -9.05
N VAL A 94 -14.75 11.24 -9.29
CA VAL A 94 -14.39 12.44 -10.07
C VAL A 94 -14.95 12.39 -11.49
N THR A 95 -15.03 11.20 -12.11
CA THR A 95 -15.59 11.07 -13.46
C THR A 95 -17.10 11.30 -13.52
N GLU A 96 -17.78 11.20 -12.41
CA GLU A 96 -19.23 11.38 -12.29
C GLU A 96 -19.60 12.81 -11.87
N ASP A 97 -18.70 13.49 -11.13
CA ASP A 97 -18.94 14.84 -10.61
C ASP A 97 -17.67 15.69 -10.63
N ASN A 98 -17.66 16.75 -11.41
CA ASN A 98 -16.54 17.67 -11.56
C ASN A 98 -16.25 18.53 -10.31
N SER A 99 -17.13 18.54 -9.32
CA SER A 99 -16.91 19.17 -8.03
C SER A 99 -16.10 18.28 -7.06
N ILE A 100 -15.83 17.05 -7.43
CA ILE A 100 -15.03 16.10 -6.67
C ILE A 100 -13.58 16.13 -7.16
N ILE A 101 -12.66 16.12 -6.20
CA ILE A 101 -11.23 15.94 -6.41
C ILE A 101 -10.81 14.70 -5.62
N ALA A 102 -9.99 13.85 -6.21
CA ALA A 102 -9.53 12.62 -5.57
C ALA A 102 -8.07 12.72 -5.12
N ILE A 103 -7.74 12.00 -4.05
CA ILE A 103 -6.36 11.66 -3.76
C ILE A 103 -6.14 10.21 -4.15
N ALA A 104 -5.23 9.97 -5.11
CA ALA A 104 -4.89 8.62 -5.57
C ALA A 104 -3.49 8.57 -6.22
N GLY A 105 -3.05 7.37 -6.56
CA GLY A 105 -1.80 7.14 -7.29
C GLY A 105 -1.91 7.54 -8.77
N GLU A 106 -0.76 7.73 -9.43
CA GLU A 106 -0.68 8.17 -10.84
C GLU A 106 -1.39 7.21 -11.83
N LEU A 107 -1.39 5.91 -11.53
CA LEU A 107 -2.14 4.93 -12.34
C LEU A 107 -3.65 5.20 -12.38
N ALA A 108 -4.21 5.74 -11.30
CA ALA A 108 -5.62 6.12 -11.28
C ALA A 108 -5.88 7.31 -12.21
N ALA A 109 -4.97 8.29 -12.27
CA ALA A 109 -5.08 9.40 -13.21
C ALA A 109 -5.16 8.89 -14.66
N THR A 110 -4.23 8.01 -15.04
CA THR A 110 -4.22 7.40 -16.38
C THR A 110 -5.49 6.59 -16.66
N LYS A 111 -5.90 5.74 -15.71
CA LYS A 111 -7.05 4.84 -15.87
C LYS A 111 -8.38 5.59 -16.05
N TYR A 112 -8.56 6.67 -15.30
CA TYR A 112 -9.82 7.45 -15.29
C TYR A 112 -9.77 8.73 -16.14
N GLY A 113 -8.66 8.98 -16.86
CA GLY A 113 -8.49 10.16 -17.71
C GLY A 113 -8.47 11.47 -16.94
N LEU A 114 -7.91 11.45 -15.72
CA LEU A 114 -7.83 12.60 -14.84
C LEU A 114 -6.47 13.30 -14.94
N GLU A 115 -6.46 14.61 -14.71
CA GLU A 115 -5.23 15.37 -14.57
C GLU A 115 -4.67 15.27 -13.15
N ILE A 116 -3.35 15.24 -13.04
CA ILE A 116 -2.67 15.40 -11.76
C ILE A 116 -2.57 16.89 -11.47
N LEU A 117 -3.35 17.37 -10.50
CA LEU A 117 -3.38 18.77 -10.09
C LEU A 117 -2.14 19.11 -9.25
N ASN A 118 -1.84 18.26 -8.26
CA ASN A 118 -0.64 18.35 -7.43
C ASN A 118 -0.04 16.94 -7.24
N ARG A 119 1.29 16.86 -7.29
CA ARG A 119 2.03 15.61 -7.11
C ARG A 119 2.56 15.47 -5.69
N ASN A 120 2.65 14.24 -5.22
CA ASN A 120 3.36 13.84 -3.99
C ASN A 120 2.94 14.69 -2.81
N ILE A 121 1.64 14.68 -2.51
CA ILE A 121 1.03 15.48 -1.45
C ILE A 121 1.04 14.77 -0.08
N GLU A 122 1.63 13.60 0.01
CA GLU A 122 1.86 12.89 1.27
C GLU A 122 2.77 13.69 2.20
N ASP A 123 2.48 13.67 3.50
CA ASP A 123 3.25 14.38 4.53
C ASP A 123 4.66 13.76 4.74
N TYR A 124 4.81 12.48 4.42
CA TYR A 124 6.08 11.73 4.54
C TYR A 124 6.36 10.98 3.24
N SER A 125 7.44 11.32 2.57
CA SER A 125 7.82 10.78 1.25
C SER A 125 8.38 9.35 1.27
N SER A 126 8.61 8.76 2.45
CA SER A 126 9.22 7.43 2.60
C SER A 126 8.21 6.29 2.74
N ASN A 127 7.01 6.44 2.18
CA ASN A 127 5.99 5.39 2.23
C ASN A 127 6.25 4.32 1.17
N THR A 128 6.76 3.18 1.60
CA THR A 128 7.02 2.02 0.73
C THR A 128 6.14 0.86 1.16
N THR A 129 5.48 0.22 0.21
CA THR A 129 4.75 -1.03 0.44
C THR A 129 5.51 -2.18 -0.22
N ARG A 130 5.73 -3.21 0.56
CA ARG A 130 6.28 -4.48 0.10
C ARG A 130 5.15 -5.43 -0.24
N PHE A 131 5.14 -5.89 -1.48
CA PHE A 131 4.20 -6.88 -2.00
C PHE A 131 4.91 -8.19 -2.23
N ILE A 132 4.19 -9.29 -2.05
CA ILE A 132 4.64 -10.62 -2.43
C ILE A 132 3.76 -11.18 -3.55
N THR A 133 4.39 -11.88 -4.48
CA THR A 133 3.69 -12.70 -5.46
C THR A 133 3.50 -14.09 -4.88
N ILE A 134 2.27 -14.56 -4.86
CA ILE A 134 1.88 -15.87 -4.35
C ILE A 134 1.37 -16.77 -5.48
N GLY A 135 1.65 -18.05 -5.41
CA GLY A 135 1.21 -19.04 -6.38
C GLY A 135 1.28 -20.47 -5.84
N LYS A 136 1.01 -21.44 -6.69
CA LYS A 136 1.09 -22.88 -6.35
C LYS A 136 2.44 -23.51 -6.65
N ILE A 137 3.30 -22.82 -7.39
CA ILE A 137 4.58 -23.31 -7.89
C ILE A 137 5.69 -22.58 -7.14
N ASP A 138 6.72 -23.32 -6.72
CA ASP A 138 7.92 -22.73 -6.12
C ASP A 138 8.70 -21.91 -7.17
N ALA A 139 9.26 -20.79 -6.75
CA ALA A 139 10.25 -20.08 -7.55
C ALA A 139 11.54 -20.90 -7.67
N GLY A 140 12.16 -20.86 -8.84
CA GLY A 140 13.48 -21.45 -9.03
C GLY A 140 14.56 -20.64 -8.29
N GLN A 141 15.65 -21.29 -7.90
CA GLN A 141 16.80 -20.65 -7.25
C GLN A 141 17.48 -19.63 -8.18
N THR A 142 17.81 -18.43 -7.67
CA THR A 142 18.36 -17.32 -8.47
C THR A 142 19.72 -16.80 -8.01
N ASN A 143 20.27 -17.24 -6.90
CA ASN A 143 21.47 -16.71 -6.19
C ASN A 143 21.26 -15.36 -5.47
N ALA A 144 20.03 -14.81 -5.47
CA ALA A 144 19.65 -13.62 -4.74
C ALA A 144 18.27 -13.83 -4.11
N ASP A 145 18.12 -14.96 -3.44
CA ASP A 145 16.83 -15.41 -2.93
C ASP A 145 16.62 -14.98 -1.46
N LYS A 146 15.39 -14.70 -1.11
CA LYS A 146 14.92 -14.56 0.27
C LYS A 146 14.07 -15.76 0.62
N THR A 147 14.19 -16.27 1.84
CA THR A 147 13.35 -17.35 2.36
C THR A 147 12.45 -16.83 3.46
N SER A 148 11.15 -17.01 3.32
CA SER A 148 10.18 -16.72 4.37
C SER A 148 9.94 -17.96 5.21
N ILE A 149 10.07 -17.82 6.54
CA ILE A 149 9.88 -18.92 7.49
C ILE A 149 8.77 -18.53 8.44
N MET A 150 7.81 -19.40 8.62
CA MET A 150 6.82 -19.32 9.67
C MET A 150 7.24 -20.28 10.80
N ALA A 151 7.42 -19.74 11.99
CA ALA A 151 7.81 -20.51 13.15
C ALA A 151 6.92 -20.21 14.34
N THR A 152 6.70 -21.23 15.15
CA THR A 152 6.05 -21.11 16.46
C THR A 152 6.99 -21.54 17.55
N THR A 153 6.96 -20.85 18.68
CA THR A 153 7.74 -21.20 19.85
C THR A 153 6.82 -21.41 21.05
N LYS A 154 7.29 -22.12 22.06
CA LYS A 154 6.61 -22.14 23.36
C LYS A 154 6.69 -20.75 23.99
N ASN A 155 5.67 -20.40 24.79
CA ASN A 155 5.71 -19.15 25.55
C ASN A 155 6.55 -19.31 26.83
N GLU A 156 7.87 -19.25 26.68
CA GLU A 156 8.86 -19.38 27.77
C GLU A 156 10.00 -18.37 27.58
N GLU A 157 10.70 -18.09 28.66
CA GLU A 157 11.85 -17.17 28.64
C GLU A 157 12.96 -17.65 27.68
N GLY A 158 13.45 -16.76 26.82
CA GLY A 158 14.50 -17.06 25.84
C GLY A 158 14.06 -17.78 24.58
N ALA A 159 12.76 -18.08 24.41
CA ALA A 159 12.25 -18.83 23.25
C ALA A 159 12.60 -18.19 21.90
N LEU A 160 12.49 -16.85 21.78
CA LEU A 160 12.87 -16.14 20.56
C LEU A 160 14.39 -16.21 20.31
N TYR A 161 15.20 -16.08 21.36
CA TYR A 161 16.66 -16.23 21.24
C TYR A 161 17.02 -17.63 20.71
N SER A 162 16.45 -18.67 21.30
CA SER A 162 16.70 -20.08 20.89
C SER A 162 16.24 -20.35 19.45
N LEU A 163 15.19 -19.68 18.98
CA LEU A 163 14.75 -19.75 17.59
C LEU A 163 15.77 -19.11 16.64
N LEU A 164 16.38 -17.97 17.03
CA LEU A 164 17.28 -17.20 16.17
C LEU A 164 18.75 -17.66 16.26
N GLU A 165 19.13 -18.37 17.33
CA GLU A 165 20.51 -18.82 17.56
C GLU A 165 21.11 -19.62 16.38
N PRO A 166 20.40 -20.59 15.72
CA PRO A 166 20.94 -21.30 14.57
C PRO A 166 21.25 -20.41 13.37
N PHE A 167 20.45 -19.36 13.13
CA PHE A 167 20.68 -18.42 12.05
C PHE A 167 21.96 -17.62 12.30
N ASN A 168 22.17 -17.13 13.53
CA ASN A 168 23.38 -16.43 13.91
C ASN A 168 24.61 -17.35 13.82
N ALA A 169 24.51 -18.60 14.24
CA ALA A 169 25.62 -19.55 14.21
C ALA A 169 26.05 -19.97 12.79
N LEU A 170 25.17 -19.80 11.81
CA LEU A 170 25.40 -20.13 10.39
C LEU A 170 25.59 -18.87 9.52
N ASP A 171 25.75 -17.71 10.10
CA ASP A 171 25.88 -16.41 9.40
C ASP A 171 24.73 -16.16 8.39
N ILE A 172 23.51 -16.60 8.71
CA ILE A 172 22.32 -16.37 7.91
C ILE A 172 21.71 -15.02 8.30
N ASN A 173 21.57 -14.13 7.32
CA ASN A 173 20.94 -12.82 7.48
C ASN A 173 19.48 -12.85 7.03
#